data_f378417897f497866c480cec7a36c3b7
#
_entry.id   f378417897f497866c480cec7a36c3b7
#
_cell.length_a   1.000
_cell.length_b   1.000
_cell.length_c   1.000
_cell.angle_alpha   90.00
_cell.angle_beta   90.00
_cell.angle_gamma   90.00
#
_symmetry.space_group_name_H-M   'P 1'
#
loop_
_entity.id
_entity.type
_entity.pdbx_description
1 polymer ?
#
loop_
_entity_poly.entity_id
_entity_poly.type
_entity_poly.pdbx_seq_one_letter_code
_entity_poly.pdbx_strand_id
1 'polypeptide(L)'
;MDEKRDNKGFWDRYAKLYDFEINRFSGRAYAEMYRMMARSLSPDMDVLEVATGTGLIAANIAGFVNHVEATDFSPRMIEKAKKKKVPANVRFSLEDATALSFDANAFDALIISNALHIMPDPVKVLSNISRVLKPEGLLIAPSYSHGHLSRSTWDLNAKILKLIGFETYSKWSPEEYVEFIRQNGFRVGEWRVLSAAFPLVYLEAHKEEKNGDV
;
A
#
# COMPACT_ATOMS: atom_id res chain seq x y z
N MET A 1 -1.85 -28.01 -7.13
CA MET A 1 -2.13 -26.68 -6.57
C MET A 1 -0.98 -25.78 -7.02
N ASP A 2 -1.22 -24.87 -7.97
CA ASP A 2 -0.20 -23.89 -8.34
C ASP A 2 0.07 -22.99 -7.13
N GLU A 3 1.26 -23.12 -6.57
CA GLU A 3 1.77 -22.19 -5.57
C GLU A 3 1.83 -20.81 -6.23
N LYS A 4 0.93 -19.91 -5.85
CA LYS A 4 0.93 -18.54 -6.34
C LYS A 4 2.29 -17.93 -5.98
N ARG A 5 3.15 -17.73 -6.99
CA ARG A 5 4.48 -17.16 -6.82
C ARG A 5 4.33 -15.73 -6.29
N ASP A 6 4.95 -15.44 -5.17
CA ASP A 6 5.09 -14.08 -4.72
C ASP A 6 6.04 -13.29 -5.65
N ASN A 7 5.88 -11.97 -5.69
CA ASN A 7 6.74 -11.10 -6.50
C ASN A 7 8.10 -10.79 -5.83
N LYS A 8 8.49 -11.51 -4.77
CA LYS A 8 9.67 -11.20 -3.95
C LYS A 8 10.96 -11.08 -4.76
N GLY A 9 11.21 -12.08 -5.61
CA GLY A 9 12.42 -12.09 -6.45
C GLY A 9 12.48 -10.94 -7.46
N PHE A 10 11.32 -10.45 -7.93
CA PHE A 10 11.23 -9.25 -8.76
C PHE A 10 11.58 -8.00 -7.93
N TRP A 11 10.94 -7.81 -6.79
CA TRP A 11 11.14 -6.64 -5.92
C TRP A 11 12.57 -6.54 -5.40
N ASP A 12 13.19 -7.66 -5.06
CA ASP A 12 14.58 -7.70 -4.67
C ASP A 12 15.53 -7.17 -5.76
N ARG A 13 15.24 -7.44 -7.04
CA ARG A 13 16.02 -6.91 -8.17
C ARG A 13 15.69 -5.46 -8.48
N TYR A 14 14.39 -5.13 -8.42
CA TYR A 14 13.87 -3.83 -8.82
C TYR A 14 14.16 -2.71 -7.79
N ALA A 15 14.43 -3.06 -6.54
CA ALA A 15 14.70 -2.11 -5.46
C ALA A 15 15.71 -1.01 -5.83
N LYS A 16 16.69 -1.30 -6.70
CA LYS A 16 17.70 -0.32 -7.10
C LYS A 16 17.18 0.82 -7.99
N LEU A 17 16.15 0.55 -8.79
CA LEU A 17 15.59 1.49 -9.78
C LEU A 17 14.30 2.16 -9.29
N TYR A 18 13.64 1.58 -8.29
CA TYR A 18 12.31 1.96 -7.83
C TYR A 18 12.15 3.46 -7.55
N ASP A 19 13.03 4.05 -6.73
CA ASP A 19 12.93 5.46 -6.35
C ASP A 19 13.09 6.40 -7.57
N PHE A 20 13.98 6.05 -8.49
CA PHE A 20 14.22 6.85 -9.70
C PHE A 20 12.97 6.87 -10.58
N GLU A 21 12.34 5.73 -10.78
CA GLU A 21 11.15 5.62 -11.62
C GLU A 21 9.94 6.33 -11.01
N ILE A 22 9.69 6.15 -9.71
CA ILE A 22 8.61 6.85 -9.01
C ILE A 22 8.77 8.38 -9.15
N ASN A 23 9.96 8.90 -8.85
CA ASN A 23 10.22 10.34 -8.94
C ASN A 23 10.09 10.87 -10.37
N ARG A 24 10.51 10.09 -11.37
CA ARG A 24 10.51 10.51 -12.79
C ARG A 24 9.11 10.51 -13.41
N PHE A 25 8.27 9.52 -13.10
CA PHE A 25 7.02 9.27 -13.81
C PHE A 25 5.75 9.58 -12.99
N SER A 26 5.84 9.62 -11.68
CA SER A 26 4.68 9.79 -10.78
C SER A 26 4.85 10.90 -9.74
N GLY A 27 5.92 11.68 -9.79
CA GLY A 27 6.29 12.64 -8.74
C GLY A 27 5.20 13.65 -8.38
N ARG A 28 4.42 14.15 -9.36
CA ARG A 28 3.29 15.07 -9.10
C ARG A 28 2.14 14.40 -8.33
N ALA A 29 1.76 13.18 -8.76
CA ALA A 29 0.70 12.42 -8.11
C ALA A 29 1.11 12.04 -6.67
N TYR A 30 2.36 11.64 -6.47
CA TYR A 30 2.89 11.35 -5.13
C TYR A 30 2.94 12.60 -4.25
N ALA A 31 3.35 13.75 -4.76
CA ALA A 31 3.33 15.01 -4.01
C ALA A 31 1.91 15.42 -3.58
N GLU A 32 0.90 15.15 -4.43
CA GLU A 32 -0.50 15.36 -4.08
C GLU A 32 -0.97 14.34 -3.03
N MET A 33 -0.65 13.06 -3.22
CA MET A 33 -0.92 11.98 -2.28
C MET A 33 -0.36 12.29 -0.88
N TYR A 34 0.90 12.74 -0.77
CA TYR A 34 1.49 13.11 0.52
C TYR A 34 0.76 14.29 1.18
N ARG A 35 0.31 15.29 0.40
CA ARG A 35 -0.48 16.40 0.94
C ARG A 35 -1.85 15.97 1.46
N MET A 36 -2.46 14.96 0.80
CA MET A 36 -3.72 14.37 1.27
C MET A 36 -3.49 13.59 2.56
N MET A 37 -2.51 12.68 2.59
CA MET A 37 -2.13 11.94 3.80
C MET A 37 -1.86 12.86 4.99
N ALA A 38 -1.11 13.96 4.77
CA ALA A 38 -0.78 14.91 5.82
C ALA A 38 -2.00 15.66 6.42
N ARG A 39 -3.15 15.68 5.73
CA ARG A 39 -4.40 16.27 6.26
C ARG A 39 -5.17 15.32 7.15
N SER A 40 -5.01 14.01 6.91
CA SER A 40 -5.77 12.97 7.60
C SER A 40 -4.97 12.32 8.74
N LEU A 41 -3.66 12.58 8.80
CA LEU A 41 -2.77 12.13 9.87
C LEU A 41 -2.62 13.21 10.96
N SER A 42 -2.38 12.79 12.21
CA SER A 42 -2.16 13.69 13.34
C SER A 42 -0.93 13.28 14.17
N PRO A 43 -0.29 14.24 14.90
CA PRO A 43 0.98 14.01 15.61
C PRO A 43 0.92 13.00 16.75
N ASP A 44 -0.23 12.55 17.16
CA ASP A 44 -0.46 11.53 18.19
C ASP A 44 -0.67 10.12 17.63
N MET A 45 -0.78 9.97 16.31
CA MET A 45 -1.02 8.68 15.67
C MET A 45 0.22 7.80 15.60
N ASP A 46 0.06 6.52 15.93
CA ASP A 46 0.98 5.45 15.57
C ASP A 46 0.53 4.81 14.26
N VAL A 47 1.39 4.88 13.25
CA VAL A 47 1.08 4.48 11.88
C VAL A 47 1.85 3.21 11.50
N LEU A 48 1.16 2.23 10.91
CA LEU A 48 1.78 1.10 10.23
C LEU A 48 1.76 1.34 8.71
N GLU A 49 2.91 1.28 8.05
CA GLU A 49 2.99 1.18 6.59
C GLU A 49 3.33 -0.25 6.19
N VAL A 50 2.43 -0.87 5.41
CA VAL A 50 2.60 -2.23 4.88
C VAL A 50 3.04 -2.16 3.42
N ALA A 51 4.01 -3.00 3.05
CA ALA A 51 4.67 -2.97 1.74
C ALA A 51 5.32 -1.60 1.45
N THR A 52 6.11 -1.10 2.41
CA THR A 52 6.77 0.21 2.36
C THR A 52 7.78 0.34 1.22
N GLY A 53 8.23 -0.77 0.65
CA GLY A 53 9.28 -0.80 -0.36
C GLY A 53 10.56 -0.16 0.18
N THR A 54 11.00 0.91 -0.48
CA THR A 54 12.21 1.65 -0.08
C THR A 54 11.95 2.74 0.97
N GLY A 55 10.75 2.79 1.59
CA GLY A 55 10.42 3.72 2.66
C GLY A 55 10.13 5.15 2.19
N LEU A 56 9.66 5.35 0.94
CA LEU A 56 9.38 6.68 0.41
C LEU A 56 8.22 7.36 1.16
N ILE A 57 7.14 6.64 1.42
CA ILE A 57 5.96 7.19 2.11
C ILE A 57 6.30 7.41 3.58
N ALA A 58 6.86 6.40 4.28
CA ALA A 58 7.27 6.53 5.67
C ALA A 58 8.12 7.79 5.92
N ALA A 59 9.12 8.04 5.07
CA ALA A 59 9.98 9.21 5.18
C ALA A 59 9.23 10.55 5.03
N ASN A 60 8.19 10.58 4.17
CA ASN A 60 7.43 11.81 3.89
C ASN A 60 6.32 12.08 4.92
N ILE A 61 5.77 11.05 5.57
CA ILE A 61 4.69 11.22 6.55
C ILE A 61 5.19 11.35 7.99
N ALA A 62 6.43 10.96 8.27
CA ALA A 62 6.98 10.90 9.63
C ALA A 62 6.89 12.21 10.41
N GLY A 63 6.94 13.37 9.73
CA GLY A 63 6.80 14.68 10.36
C GLY A 63 5.37 15.01 10.82
N PHE A 64 4.37 14.20 10.49
CA PHE A 64 2.95 14.44 10.79
C PHE A 64 2.39 13.47 11.85
N VAL A 65 3.20 12.51 12.34
CA VAL A 65 2.73 11.42 13.20
C VAL A 65 3.69 11.18 14.37
N ASN A 66 3.22 10.47 15.41
CA ASN A 66 4.05 10.07 16.54
C ASN A 66 5.12 9.05 16.12
N HIS A 67 4.71 7.97 15.49
CA HIS A 67 5.59 6.87 15.07
C HIS A 67 5.14 6.28 13.73
N VAL A 68 6.12 5.78 12.94
CA VAL A 68 5.87 4.99 11.74
C VAL A 68 6.61 3.66 11.88
N GLU A 69 5.85 2.57 11.98
CA GLU A 69 6.38 1.22 11.74
C GLU A 69 6.19 0.92 10.25
N ALA A 70 7.29 0.80 9.50
CA ALA A 70 7.28 0.63 8.05
C ALA A 70 7.79 -0.77 7.69
N THR A 71 6.93 -1.57 7.05
CA THR A 71 7.18 -3.01 6.87
C THR A 71 7.18 -3.40 5.40
N ASP A 72 8.02 -4.37 5.06
CA ASP A 72 8.04 -5.00 3.74
C ASP A 72 8.48 -6.46 3.88
N PHE A 73 8.06 -7.32 2.96
CA PHE A 73 8.44 -8.74 2.95
C PHE A 73 9.79 -8.99 2.23
N SER A 74 10.30 -8.00 1.49
CA SER A 74 11.58 -8.05 0.79
C SER A 74 12.73 -7.55 1.68
N PRO A 75 13.68 -8.41 2.06
CA PRO A 75 14.85 -7.97 2.84
C PRO A 75 15.65 -6.88 2.14
N ARG A 76 15.71 -6.90 0.79
CA ARG A 76 16.46 -5.90 0.02
C ARG A 76 15.76 -4.54 -0.02
N MET A 77 14.43 -4.51 -0.01
CA MET A 77 13.67 -3.26 0.14
C MET A 77 13.96 -2.64 1.51
N ILE A 78 13.86 -3.42 2.59
CA ILE A 78 14.16 -2.97 3.96
C ILE A 78 15.62 -2.52 4.09
N GLU A 79 16.57 -3.26 3.53
CA GLU A 79 17.98 -2.84 3.54
C GLU A 79 18.17 -1.48 2.85
N LYS A 80 17.49 -1.25 1.73
CA LYS A 80 17.56 0.02 1.01
C LYS A 80 16.86 1.14 1.77
N ALA A 81 15.71 0.87 2.39
CA ALA A 81 15.00 1.83 3.22
C ALA A 81 15.86 2.30 4.40
N LYS A 82 16.53 1.37 5.12
CA LYS A 82 17.43 1.66 6.24
C LYS A 82 18.67 2.50 5.88
N LYS A 83 19.07 2.53 4.58
CA LYS A 83 20.18 3.38 4.10
C LYS A 83 19.76 4.83 3.88
N LYS A 84 18.47 5.13 3.88
CA LYS A 84 17.98 6.51 3.75
C LYS A 84 18.07 7.25 5.08
N LYS A 85 18.31 8.56 4.99
CA LYS A 85 18.15 9.43 6.16
C LYS A 85 16.65 9.67 6.36
N VAL A 86 16.09 9.02 7.36
CA VAL A 86 14.69 9.20 7.77
C VAL A 86 14.63 9.78 9.19
N PRO A 87 13.52 10.42 9.58
CA PRO A 87 13.30 10.87 10.96
C PRO A 87 13.41 9.72 11.96
N ALA A 88 13.81 10.03 13.20
CA ALA A 88 14.07 9.04 14.23
C ALA A 88 12.84 8.24 14.68
N ASN A 89 11.64 8.76 14.40
CA ASN A 89 10.36 8.11 14.67
C ASN A 89 9.93 7.09 13.60
N VAL A 90 10.79 6.80 12.59
CA VAL A 90 10.55 5.75 11.59
C VAL A 90 11.36 4.51 11.93
N ARG A 91 10.69 3.36 12.04
CA ARG A 91 11.31 2.05 12.18
C ARG A 91 11.00 1.19 10.95
N PHE A 92 11.99 0.43 10.48
CA PHE A 92 11.84 -0.52 9.38
C PHE A 92 11.98 -1.95 9.85
N SER A 93 10.99 -2.80 9.55
CA SER A 93 10.99 -4.22 9.89
C SER A 93 10.55 -5.11 8.72
N LEU A 94 10.88 -6.40 8.81
CA LEU A 94 10.52 -7.41 7.82
C LEU A 94 9.23 -8.10 8.28
N GLU A 95 8.15 -7.98 7.50
CA GLU A 95 6.85 -8.57 7.80
C GLU A 95 6.16 -9.11 6.55
N ASP A 96 5.35 -10.15 6.73
CA ASP A 96 4.42 -10.63 5.74
C ASP A 96 3.03 -10.00 5.97
N ALA A 97 2.53 -9.26 4.99
CA ALA A 97 1.22 -8.61 5.05
C ALA A 97 0.06 -9.59 5.30
N THR A 98 0.23 -10.88 4.94
CA THR A 98 -0.77 -11.93 5.16
C THR A 98 -0.72 -12.51 6.57
N ALA A 99 0.29 -12.16 7.38
CA ALA A 99 0.51 -12.70 8.73
C ALA A 99 1.30 -11.69 9.60
N LEU A 100 0.79 -10.46 9.73
CA LEU A 100 1.40 -9.40 10.53
C LEU A 100 1.56 -9.84 11.99
N SER A 101 2.77 -9.67 12.55
CA SER A 101 3.12 -10.12 13.90
C SER A 101 2.67 -9.17 15.02
N PHE A 102 2.07 -8.01 14.67
CA PHE A 102 1.60 -7.01 15.62
C PHE A 102 0.32 -7.44 16.35
N ASP A 103 0.14 -6.89 17.55
CA ASP A 103 -1.08 -7.09 18.33
C ASP A 103 -2.33 -6.52 17.62
N ALA A 104 -3.50 -7.02 17.99
CA ALA A 104 -4.76 -6.46 17.52
C ALA A 104 -4.94 -5.04 18.06
N ASN A 105 -5.51 -4.15 17.24
CA ASN A 105 -5.80 -2.76 17.61
C ASN A 105 -4.56 -1.96 18.06
N ALA A 106 -3.41 -2.21 17.44
CA ALA A 106 -2.15 -1.57 17.79
C ALA A 106 -1.98 -0.18 17.15
N PHE A 107 -2.54 0.06 15.96
CA PHE A 107 -2.27 1.26 15.17
C PHE A 107 -3.50 2.14 14.96
N ASP A 108 -3.29 3.47 14.99
CA ASP A 108 -4.32 4.47 14.71
C ASP A 108 -4.60 4.59 13.22
N ALA A 109 -3.57 4.50 12.40
CA ALA A 109 -3.69 4.50 10.95
C ALA A 109 -2.81 3.43 10.31
N LEU A 110 -3.22 2.95 9.14
CA LEU A 110 -2.47 2.03 8.32
C LEU A 110 -2.41 2.51 6.87
N ILE A 111 -1.23 2.44 6.29
CA ILE A 111 -1.00 2.79 4.89
C ILE A 111 -0.56 1.54 4.12
N ILE A 112 -1.21 1.28 2.97
CA ILE A 112 -0.78 0.28 2.01
C ILE A 112 -0.89 0.86 0.60
N SER A 113 0.25 1.14 -0.02
CA SER A 113 0.28 1.85 -1.31
C SER A 113 0.80 0.96 -2.43
N ASN A 114 0.06 0.90 -3.53
CA ASN A 114 0.43 0.19 -4.77
C ASN A 114 0.81 -1.29 -4.57
N ALA A 115 0.21 -1.95 -3.60
CA ALA A 115 0.57 -3.31 -3.22
C ALA A 115 -0.57 -4.32 -3.37
N LEU A 116 -1.81 -4.00 -2.99
CA LEU A 116 -2.92 -4.96 -2.98
C LEU A 116 -3.14 -5.66 -4.33
N HIS A 117 -3.02 -4.94 -5.45
CA HIS A 117 -3.26 -5.49 -6.79
C HIS A 117 -2.19 -6.49 -7.24
N ILE A 118 -1.03 -6.51 -6.59
CA ILE A 118 0.09 -7.43 -6.87
C ILE A 118 0.28 -8.50 -5.80
N MET A 119 -0.60 -8.55 -4.81
CA MET A 119 -0.59 -9.57 -3.77
C MET A 119 -1.47 -10.76 -4.16
N PRO A 120 -1.02 -12.00 -3.93
CA PRO A 120 -1.78 -13.21 -4.29
C PRO A 120 -3.11 -13.35 -3.53
N ASP A 121 -3.17 -12.84 -2.29
CA ASP A 121 -4.33 -12.94 -1.42
C ASP A 121 -4.62 -11.58 -0.74
N PRO A 122 -5.17 -10.61 -1.49
CA PRO A 122 -5.45 -9.28 -0.96
C PRO A 122 -6.56 -9.27 0.10
N VAL A 123 -7.47 -10.26 0.10
CA VAL A 123 -8.51 -10.41 1.13
C VAL A 123 -7.89 -10.74 2.48
N LYS A 124 -6.96 -11.70 2.52
CA LYS A 124 -6.22 -12.05 3.72
C LYS A 124 -5.38 -10.89 4.25
N VAL A 125 -4.78 -10.11 3.35
CA VAL A 125 -4.05 -8.88 3.72
C VAL A 125 -4.98 -7.88 4.38
N LEU A 126 -6.15 -7.57 3.80
CA LEU A 126 -7.13 -6.65 4.40
C LEU A 126 -7.67 -7.16 5.74
N SER A 127 -7.85 -8.47 5.89
CA SER A 127 -8.22 -9.06 7.19
C SER A 127 -7.16 -8.83 8.27
N ASN A 128 -5.86 -8.99 7.95
CA ASN A 128 -4.77 -8.68 8.88
C ASN A 128 -4.67 -7.19 9.17
N ILE A 129 -4.84 -6.34 8.16
CA ILE A 129 -4.91 -4.88 8.32
C ILE A 129 -6.04 -4.51 9.29
N SER A 130 -7.24 -5.03 9.08
CA SER A 130 -8.38 -4.79 9.98
C SER A 130 -8.11 -5.26 11.41
N ARG A 131 -7.39 -6.36 11.59
CA ARG A 131 -7.04 -6.88 12.92
C ARG A 131 -6.12 -5.93 13.69
N VAL A 132 -5.08 -5.40 13.04
CA VAL A 132 -4.08 -4.56 13.71
C VAL A 132 -4.50 -3.09 13.84
N LEU A 133 -5.45 -2.61 13.03
CA LEU A 133 -6.05 -1.29 13.16
C LEU A 133 -6.97 -1.24 14.40
N LYS A 134 -6.89 -0.13 15.13
CA LYS A 134 -7.84 0.21 16.21
C LYS A 134 -9.27 0.30 15.66
N PRO A 135 -10.31 0.18 16.52
CA PRO A 135 -11.67 0.54 16.13
C PRO A 135 -11.69 1.95 15.52
N GLU A 136 -12.47 2.15 14.47
CA GLU A 136 -12.51 3.41 13.68
C GLU A 136 -11.13 3.87 13.13
N GLY A 137 -10.09 3.03 13.20
CA GLY A 137 -8.77 3.34 12.69
C GLY A 137 -8.79 3.64 11.19
N LEU A 138 -7.90 4.55 10.74
CA LEU A 138 -7.82 5.03 9.37
C LEU A 138 -7.00 4.10 8.48
N LEU A 139 -7.59 3.63 7.38
CA LEU A 139 -6.87 2.97 6.28
C LEU A 139 -6.66 3.97 5.15
N ILE A 140 -5.41 4.18 4.73
CA ILE A 140 -5.06 4.89 3.50
C ILE A 140 -4.48 3.88 2.52
N ALA A 141 -5.18 3.66 1.40
CA ALA A 141 -4.85 2.58 0.47
C ALA A 141 -4.77 3.06 -0.99
N PRO A 142 -3.75 3.85 -1.36
CA PRO A 142 -3.56 4.22 -2.76
C PRO A 142 -3.21 3.01 -3.61
N SER A 143 -3.76 2.93 -4.83
CA SER A 143 -3.45 1.85 -5.77
C SER A 143 -3.52 2.31 -7.22
N TYR A 144 -2.58 1.85 -8.03
CA TYR A 144 -2.73 1.97 -9.47
C TYR A 144 -3.94 1.15 -9.94
N SER A 145 -4.73 1.74 -10.84
CA SER A 145 -5.90 1.12 -11.46
C SER A 145 -5.75 1.05 -12.96
N HIS A 146 -6.57 0.20 -13.60
CA HIS A 146 -6.47 -0.03 -15.03
C HIS A 146 -7.02 1.14 -15.87
N GLY A 147 -7.82 2.03 -15.29
CA GLY A 147 -8.42 3.16 -15.99
C GLY A 147 -9.13 2.74 -17.30
N HIS A 148 -9.32 3.71 -18.20
CA HIS A 148 -9.90 3.50 -19.53
C HIS A 148 -8.87 2.99 -20.57
N LEU A 149 -7.69 2.53 -20.18
CA LEU A 149 -6.76 1.89 -21.10
C LEU A 149 -7.41 0.62 -21.65
N SER A 150 -7.41 0.49 -22.99
CA SER A 150 -7.99 -0.69 -23.63
C SER A 150 -7.34 -1.96 -23.03
N ARG A 151 -8.15 -2.96 -22.72
CA ARG A 151 -7.70 -4.27 -22.20
C ARG A 151 -6.50 -4.82 -22.98
N SER A 152 -6.45 -4.59 -24.31
CA SER A 152 -5.39 -5.10 -25.18
C SER A 152 -4.01 -4.48 -24.92
N THR A 153 -3.93 -3.17 -24.67
CA THR A 153 -2.64 -2.48 -24.42
C THR A 153 -2.06 -2.89 -23.05
N TRP A 154 -2.93 -3.05 -22.05
CA TRP A 154 -2.53 -3.53 -20.75
C TRP A 154 -2.08 -5.00 -20.78
N ASP A 155 -2.81 -5.87 -21.48
CA ASP A 155 -2.47 -7.29 -21.58
C ASP A 155 -1.10 -7.52 -22.25
N LEU A 156 -0.70 -6.67 -23.19
CA LEU A 156 0.64 -6.73 -23.78
C LEU A 156 1.73 -6.33 -22.79
N ASN A 157 1.54 -5.23 -22.07
CA ASN A 157 2.47 -4.79 -21.02
C ASN A 157 2.55 -5.79 -19.86
N ALA A 158 1.43 -6.36 -19.43
CA ALA A 158 1.39 -7.40 -18.41
C ALA A 158 2.12 -8.68 -18.83
N LYS A 159 2.06 -9.06 -20.12
CA LYS A 159 2.84 -10.20 -20.63
C LYS A 159 4.33 -9.94 -20.57
N ILE A 160 4.77 -8.73 -20.92
CA ILE A 160 6.22 -8.35 -20.85
C ILE A 160 6.67 -8.33 -19.38
N LEU A 161 5.89 -7.76 -18.47
CA LEU A 161 6.19 -7.72 -17.05
C LEU A 161 6.25 -9.14 -16.44
N LYS A 162 5.36 -10.05 -16.87
CA LYS A 162 5.40 -11.45 -16.46
C LYS A 162 6.68 -12.18 -16.89
N LEU A 163 7.26 -11.84 -18.07
CA LEU A 163 8.54 -12.40 -18.53
C LEU A 163 9.71 -12.02 -17.62
N ILE A 164 9.66 -10.86 -16.96
CA ILE A 164 10.67 -10.43 -15.98
C ILE A 164 10.33 -10.82 -14.54
N GLY A 165 9.26 -11.60 -14.34
CA GLY A 165 8.87 -12.17 -13.05
C GLY A 165 7.95 -11.27 -12.21
N PHE A 166 7.27 -10.28 -12.82
CA PHE A 166 6.25 -9.47 -12.16
C PHE A 166 4.86 -9.97 -12.51
N GLU A 167 4.04 -10.20 -11.51
CA GLU A 167 2.67 -10.68 -11.67
C GLU A 167 1.67 -9.72 -11.01
N THR A 168 0.60 -9.38 -11.75
CA THR A 168 -0.53 -8.63 -11.23
C THR A 168 -1.69 -9.60 -11.04
N TYR A 169 -2.17 -9.74 -9.81
CA TYR A 169 -3.23 -10.70 -9.46
C TYR A 169 -4.62 -10.10 -9.58
N SER A 170 -4.76 -8.81 -9.35
CA SER A 170 -6.05 -8.12 -9.43
C SER A 170 -5.99 -6.96 -10.41
N LYS A 171 -7.00 -6.87 -11.27
CA LYS A 171 -7.12 -5.85 -12.30
C LYS A 171 -8.40 -5.07 -12.04
N TRP A 172 -8.35 -4.12 -11.14
CA TRP A 172 -9.51 -3.29 -10.78
C TRP A 172 -9.57 -2.01 -11.61
N SER A 173 -10.79 -1.61 -12.01
CA SER A 173 -11.09 -0.21 -12.28
C SER A 173 -11.05 0.60 -10.97
N PRO A 174 -11.07 1.94 -11.01
CA PRO A 174 -11.17 2.75 -9.80
C PRO A 174 -12.36 2.35 -8.92
N GLU A 175 -13.54 2.16 -9.51
CA GLU A 175 -14.79 1.82 -8.83
C GLU A 175 -14.76 0.40 -8.26
N GLU A 176 -14.23 -0.57 -9.02
CA GLU A 176 -14.05 -1.96 -8.56
C GLU A 176 -13.08 -2.03 -7.37
N TYR A 177 -12.02 -1.21 -7.36
CA TYR A 177 -11.09 -1.14 -6.25
C TYR A 177 -11.75 -0.58 -4.98
N VAL A 178 -12.49 0.51 -5.12
CA VAL A 178 -13.26 1.12 -4.01
C VAL A 178 -14.25 0.11 -3.45
N GLU A 179 -14.98 -0.59 -4.31
CA GLU A 179 -15.95 -1.60 -3.90
C GLU A 179 -15.27 -2.81 -3.23
N PHE A 180 -14.09 -3.23 -3.73
CA PHE A 180 -13.30 -4.27 -3.10
C PHE A 180 -12.93 -3.92 -1.65
N ILE A 181 -12.53 -2.67 -1.38
CA ILE A 181 -12.21 -2.21 -0.01
C ILE A 181 -13.47 -2.26 0.89
N ARG A 182 -14.64 -1.80 0.37
CA ARG A 182 -15.92 -1.84 1.10
C ARG A 182 -16.31 -3.27 1.49
N GLN A 183 -16.27 -4.19 0.53
CA GLN A 183 -16.65 -5.60 0.74
C GLN A 183 -15.75 -6.32 1.75
N ASN A 184 -14.58 -5.74 2.07
CA ASN A 184 -13.64 -6.30 3.04
C ASN A 184 -13.65 -5.60 4.41
N GLY A 185 -14.77 -4.95 4.77
CA GLY A 185 -15.03 -4.45 6.13
C GLY A 185 -14.47 -3.05 6.40
N PHE A 186 -14.42 -2.20 5.36
CA PHE A 186 -14.00 -0.82 5.48
C PHE A 186 -15.06 0.13 4.92
N ARG A 187 -15.45 1.13 5.68
CA ARG A 187 -16.31 2.22 5.25
C ARG A 187 -15.46 3.26 4.52
N VAL A 188 -15.55 3.26 3.19
CA VAL A 188 -14.80 4.21 2.34
C VAL A 188 -15.35 5.61 2.50
N GLY A 189 -14.49 6.55 2.85
CA GLY A 189 -14.74 7.98 2.94
C GLY A 189 -14.31 8.70 1.66
N GLU A 190 -13.20 9.44 1.71
CA GLU A 190 -12.66 10.16 0.56
C GLU A 190 -11.95 9.21 -0.39
N TRP A 191 -12.25 9.34 -1.69
CA TRP A 191 -11.43 8.74 -2.73
C TRP A 191 -11.43 9.60 -3.99
N ARG A 192 -10.35 9.54 -4.76
CA ARG A 192 -10.23 10.22 -6.05
C ARG A 192 -9.16 9.57 -6.92
N VAL A 193 -9.23 9.81 -8.22
CA VAL A 193 -8.21 9.38 -9.19
C VAL A 193 -7.23 10.54 -9.42
N LEU A 194 -5.96 10.29 -9.10
CA LEU A 194 -4.86 11.20 -9.37
C LEU A 194 -4.23 10.90 -10.72
N SER A 195 -3.85 11.97 -11.44
CA SER A 195 -3.21 11.84 -12.76
C SER A 195 -1.72 11.46 -12.59
N ALA A 196 -1.39 10.25 -12.99
CA ALA A 196 -0.02 9.71 -13.03
C ALA A 196 0.21 8.97 -14.35
N ALA A 197 1.37 8.30 -14.52
CA ALA A 197 1.64 7.46 -15.68
C ALA A 197 0.56 6.38 -15.88
N PHE A 198 0.05 5.84 -14.78
CA PHE A 198 -1.20 5.07 -14.69
C PHE A 198 -2.13 5.77 -13.70
N PRO A 199 -3.46 5.71 -13.89
CA PRO A 199 -4.41 6.30 -12.93
C PRO A 199 -4.14 5.74 -11.54
N LEU A 200 -3.87 6.64 -10.57
CA LEU A 200 -3.63 6.30 -9.17
C LEU A 200 -4.89 6.63 -8.37
N VAL A 201 -5.59 5.61 -7.91
CA VAL A 201 -6.70 5.80 -6.97
C VAL A 201 -6.12 6.11 -5.61
N TYR A 202 -6.38 7.30 -5.07
CA TYR A 202 -6.21 7.59 -3.67
C TYR A 202 -7.50 7.24 -2.94
N LEU A 203 -7.39 6.57 -1.79
CA LEU A 203 -8.54 6.13 -1.01
C LEU A 203 -8.24 6.19 0.46
N GLU A 204 -9.19 6.76 1.22
CA GLU A 204 -9.25 6.72 2.69
C GLU A 204 -10.52 5.99 3.12
N ALA A 205 -10.37 5.14 4.14
CA ALA A 205 -11.46 4.36 4.68
C ALA A 205 -11.28 4.16 6.20
N HIS A 206 -12.36 3.93 6.91
CA HIS A 206 -12.33 3.56 8.32
C HIS A 206 -12.73 2.11 8.49
N LYS A 207 -12.10 1.43 9.45
CA LYS A 207 -12.48 0.09 9.85
C LYS A 207 -13.93 0.11 10.30
N GLU A 208 -14.78 -0.75 9.71
CA GLU A 208 -16.14 -0.94 10.20
C GLU A 208 -16.13 -1.73 11.50
N GLU A 209 -16.85 -1.23 12.51
CA GLU A 209 -17.16 -2.06 13.65
C GLU A 209 -18.07 -3.20 13.20
N LYS A 210 -17.65 -4.44 13.42
CA LYS A 210 -18.59 -5.55 13.33
C LYS A 210 -19.61 -5.34 14.44
N ASN A 211 -20.82 -4.93 14.07
CA ASN A 211 -21.94 -4.99 15.01
C ASN A 211 -21.96 -6.41 15.56
N GLY A 212 -21.60 -6.54 16.84
CA GLY A 212 -21.64 -7.83 17.50
C GLY A 212 -23.06 -8.37 17.36
N ASP A 213 -23.16 -9.60 16.86
CA ASP A 213 -24.40 -10.36 16.95
C ASP A 213 -24.79 -10.38 18.43
N VAL A 214 -25.87 -9.65 18.73
CA VAL A 214 -26.54 -9.67 20.04
C VAL A 214 -27.37 -10.94 20.17
#